data_dec6c707c2d8a962a1aaffafaadd5524
#
_entry.id   dec6c707c2d8a962a1aaffafaadd5524
#
_cell.length_a   1.000
_cell.length_b   1.000
_cell.length_c   1.000
_cell.angle_alpha   90.00
_cell.angle_beta   90.00
_cell.angle_gamma   90.00
#
_symmetry.space_group_name_H-M   'P 1'
#
loop_
_entity.id
_entity.type
_entity.pdbx_description
1 polymer ?
#
loop_
_entity_poly.entity_id
_entity_poly.type
_entity_poly.pdbx_seq_one_letter_code
_entity_poly.pdbx_strand_id
1 'polypeptide(L)'
;MSTLLISDLHLQPQAPEITAGFLAYLETARGAEALYILGDFFEAWIGDDLLALGDADPSGHAALAAEVAQALRRLAESGTAIYLMHGNRDFLLGDDYAAACGATLLPDPSVVEIDGQRILLMHGDSLCTRDEAYMAFRAQARDPRWQAQILAMPIPERLALARQLRDRSGEANSNKAEDIMDVTPDEVVRVMHEHGVTTLIHGHTHRPALHPMELDGQPARRLVLGDWQPTKGWEIRLEAGQPPKLRDFPLSA
;
A
#
# COMPACT_ATOMS: atom_id res chain seq x y z
N MET A 1 7.34 22.40 0.65
CA MET A 1 6.33 21.53 1.25
C MET A 1 6.86 20.11 1.20
N SER A 2 6.32 19.18 1.96
CA SER A 2 6.81 17.78 1.96
C SER A 2 5.75 16.86 1.39
N THR A 3 6.17 15.84 0.64
CA THR A 3 5.34 14.71 0.22
C THR A 3 5.73 13.49 1.03
N LEU A 4 4.74 12.77 1.52
CA LEU A 4 4.89 11.61 2.39
C LEU A 4 4.43 10.35 1.65
N LEU A 5 5.19 9.27 1.78
CA LEU A 5 4.83 7.97 1.21
C LEU A 5 4.96 6.90 2.30
N ILE A 6 3.92 6.08 2.42
CA ILE A 6 3.84 4.94 3.35
C ILE A 6 3.25 3.74 2.63
N SER A 7 3.43 2.53 3.15
CA SER A 7 2.81 1.29 2.65
C SER A 7 2.77 0.23 3.74
N ASP A 8 2.12 -0.88 3.46
CA ASP A 8 2.18 -2.10 4.27
C ASP A 8 1.82 -1.87 5.75
N LEU A 9 0.71 -1.16 5.97
CA LEU A 9 0.19 -0.89 7.30
C LEU A 9 -0.56 -2.09 7.88
N HIS A 10 -1.20 -2.88 7.02
CA HIS A 10 -1.96 -4.08 7.39
C HIS A 10 -2.97 -3.83 8.50
N LEU A 11 -3.72 -2.70 8.41
CA LEU A 11 -4.71 -2.32 9.42
C LEU A 11 -5.76 -3.41 9.59
N GLN A 12 -5.98 -3.81 10.83
CA GLN A 12 -6.93 -4.85 11.20
C GLN A 12 -7.37 -4.68 12.65
N PRO A 13 -8.58 -5.16 13.02
CA PRO A 13 -9.09 -5.03 14.39
C PRO A 13 -8.22 -5.73 15.45
N GLN A 14 -7.44 -6.73 15.04
CA GLN A 14 -6.56 -7.51 15.93
C GLN A 14 -5.21 -6.83 16.24
N ALA A 15 -4.91 -5.70 15.56
CA ALA A 15 -3.70 -4.92 15.78
C ALA A 15 -4.04 -3.43 16.02
N PRO A 16 -4.78 -3.11 17.10
CA PRO A 16 -5.27 -1.76 17.35
C PRO A 16 -4.12 -0.76 17.58
N GLU A 17 -2.95 -1.21 18.00
CA GLU A 17 -1.77 -0.37 18.22
C GLU A 17 -1.28 0.26 16.91
N ILE A 18 -1.33 -0.49 15.79
CA ILE A 18 -0.95 0.03 14.48
C ILE A 18 -1.97 1.09 14.03
N THR A 19 -3.26 0.82 14.25
CA THR A 19 -4.32 1.79 13.95
C THR A 19 -4.14 3.08 14.75
N ALA A 20 -3.95 2.97 16.07
CA ALA A 20 -3.72 4.14 16.93
C ALA A 20 -2.47 4.92 16.49
N GLY A 21 -1.37 4.21 16.19
CA GLY A 21 -0.16 4.81 15.67
C GLY A 21 -0.37 5.50 14.31
N PHE A 22 -1.16 4.93 13.42
CA PHE A 22 -1.49 5.54 12.14
C PHE A 22 -2.34 6.82 12.33
N LEU A 23 -3.35 6.79 13.19
CA LEU A 23 -4.15 7.97 13.50
C LEU A 23 -3.31 9.11 14.09
N ALA A 24 -2.37 8.79 15.00
CA ALA A 24 -1.42 9.75 15.52
C ALA A 24 -0.47 10.29 14.44
N TYR A 25 -0.01 9.44 13.52
CA TYR A 25 0.81 9.84 12.38
C TYR A 25 0.10 10.84 11.47
N LEU A 26 -1.19 10.68 11.20
CA LEU A 26 -1.97 11.62 10.38
C LEU A 26 -1.97 13.04 10.96
N GLU A 27 -1.92 13.19 12.29
CA GLU A 27 -1.78 14.52 12.91
C GLU A 27 -0.41 15.16 12.59
N THR A 28 0.64 14.36 12.49
CA THR A 28 1.99 14.84 12.09
C THR A 28 2.11 15.10 10.59
N ALA A 29 1.24 14.51 9.79
CA ALA A 29 1.18 14.70 8.34
C ALA A 29 0.45 15.99 7.91
N ARG A 30 -0.19 16.70 8.85
CA ARG A 30 -0.83 17.99 8.56
C ARG A 30 0.17 18.99 8.00
N GLY A 31 -0.24 19.67 6.93
CA GLY A 31 0.61 20.62 6.22
C GLY A 31 1.59 19.99 5.23
N ALA A 32 1.59 18.67 5.07
CA ALA A 32 2.18 18.03 3.92
C ALA A 32 1.39 18.38 2.66
N GLU A 33 2.08 18.42 1.51
CA GLU A 33 1.46 18.63 0.20
C GLU A 33 0.61 17.42 -0.20
N ALA A 34 1.17 16.21 0.01
CA ALA A 34 0.50 14.97 -0.31
C ALA A 34 0.93 13.82 0.63
N LEU A 35 0.01 12.87 0.80
CA LEU A 35 0.24 11.57 1.41
C LEU A 35 -0.13 10.48 0.40
N TYR A 36 0.84 9.63 0.05
CA TYR A 36 0.65 8.44 -0.79
C TYR A 36 0.68 7.19 0.08
N ILE A 37 -0.32 6.33 -0.04
CA ILE A 37 -0.41 5.02 0.62
C ILE A 37 -0.30 3.95 -0.47
N LEU A 38 0.85 3.28 -0.55
CA LEU A 38 1.23 2.43 -1.67
C LEU A 38 0.83 0.96 -1.49
N GLY A 39 -0.41 0.71 -1.09
CA GLY A 39 -0.98 -0.63 -0.96
C GLY A 39 -0.74 -1.32 0.37
N ASP A 40 -1.42 -2.44 0.55
CA ASP A 40 -1.49 -3.19 1.79
C ASP A 40 -1.82 -2.29 3.00
N PHE A 41 -2.76 -1.36 2.75
CA PHE A 41 -3.27 -0.44 3.74
C PHE A 41 -4.09 -1.20 4.80
N PHE A 42 -4.95 -2.11 4.34
CA PHE A 42 -5.65 -3.06 5.19
C PHE A 42 -5.09 -4.46 5.03
N GLU A 43 -5.15 -5.26 6.10
CA GLU A 43 -4.76 -6.67 6.07
C GLU A 43 -5.64 -7.51 5.14
N ALA A 44 -6.89 -7.10 4.95
CA ALA A 44 -7.81 -7.63 3.94
C ALA A 44 -8.89 -6.60 3.65
N TRP A 45 -9.21 -6.42 2.38
CA TRP A 45 -10.37 -5.63 1.95
C TRP A 45 -11.30 -6.50 1.11
N ILE A 46 -12.58 -6.48 1.46
CA ILE A 46 -13.57 -7.39 0.86
C ILE A 46 -14.64 -6.67 0.04
N GLY A 47 -14.48 -5.36 -0.16
CA GLY A 47 -15.38 -4.48 -0.91
C GLY A 47 -15.90 -3.32 -0.07
N ASP A 48 -16.21 -2.22 -0.74
CA ASP A 48 -16.56 -0.94 -0.10
C ASP A 48 -17.92 -0.98 0.60
N ASP A 49 -18.81 -1.91 0.21
CA ASP A 49 -20.08 -2.15 0.86
C ASP A 49 -19.96 -2.65 2.31
N LEU A 50 -18.74 -3.04 2.74
CA LEU A 50 -18.42 -3.29 4.14
C LEU A 50 -18.77 -2.11 5.04
N LEU A 51 -18.55 -0.87 4.56
CA LEU A 51 -18.85 0.35 5.31
C LEU A 51 -20.34 0.44 5.74
N ALA A 52 -21.25 -0.11 4.92
CA ALA A 52 -22.68 -0.08 5.22
C ALA A 52 -23.07 -0.93 6.46
N LEU A 53 -22.21 -1.84 6.89
CA LEU A 53 -22.47 -2.65 8.08
C LEU A 53 -22.30 -1.84 9.38
N GLY A 54 -21.40 -0.85 9.40
CA GLY A 54 -21.13 -0.06 10.61
C GLY A 54 -20.90 -0.95 11.83
N ASP A 55 -21.55 -0.62 12.94
CA ASP A 55 -21.45 -1.36 14.21
C ASP A 55 -22.12 -2.76 14.16
N ALA A 56 -22.85 -3.09 13.10
CA ALA A 56 -23.43 -4.41 12.92
C ALA A 56 -22.42 -5.46 12.44
N ASP A 57 -21.21 -5.06 12.07
CA ASP A 57 -20.11 -5.96 11.75
C ASP A 57 -19.44 -6.53 13.02
N PRO A 58 -19.68 -7.83 13.37
CA PRO A 58 -19.09 -8.43 14.56
C PRO A 58 -17.57 -8.64 14.46
N SER A 59 -17.01 -8.51 13.25
CA SER A 59 -15.58 -8.64 13.02
C SER A 59 -14.79 -7.35 13.32
N GLY A 60 -15.47 -6.21 13.41
CA GLY A 60 -14.89 -4.90 13.67
C GLY A 60 -14.23 -4.23 12.45
N HIS A 61 -14.21 -4.87 11.29
CA HIS A 61 -13.55 -4.30 10.10
C HIS A 61 -14.30 -3.06 9.58
N ALA A 62 -15.63 -3.05 9.62
CA ALA A 62 -16.43 -1.90 9.18
C ALA A 62 -16.20 -0.68 10.07
N ALA A 63 -16.16 -0.86 11.38
CA ALA A 63 -15.89 0.22 12.34
C ALA A 63 -14.48 0.78 12.15
N LEU A 64 -13.46 -0.08 12.03
CA LEU A 64 -12.08 0.30 11.74
C LEU A 64 -11.99 1.09 10.42
N ALA A 65 -12.60 0.57 9.34
CA ALA A 65 -12.59 1.22 8.04
C ALA A 65 -13.23 2.61 8.07
N ALA A 66 -14.34 2.77 8.79
CA ALA A 66 -15.03 4.05 8.95
C ALA A 66 -14.20 5.06 9.76
N GLU A 67 -13.55 4.63 10.86
CA GLU A 67 -12.67 5.47 11.67
C GLU A 67 -11.50 5.99 10.86
N VAL A 68 -10.83 5.10 10.11
CA VAL A 68 -9.69 5.41 9.25
C VAL A 68 -10.10 6.36 8.13
N ALA A 69 -11.23 6.09 7.46
CA ALA A 69 -11.74 6.97 6.40
C ALA A 69 -12.04 8.37 6.91
N GLN A 70 -12.66 8.48 8.09
CA GLN A 70 -12.94 9.78 8.71
C GLN A 70 -11.65 10.54 9.06
N ALA A 71 -10.62 9.87 9.55
CA ALA A 71 -9.34 10.49 9.88
C ALA A 71 -8.62 11.00 8.62
N LEU A 72 -8.59 10.21 7.54
CA LEU A 72 -8.04 10.62 6.25
C LEU A 72 -8.81 11.80 5.67
N ARG A 73 -10.14 11.77 5.73
CA ARG A 73 -10.96 12.90 5.26
C ARG A 73 -10.62 14.20 6.00
N ARG A 74 -10.47 14.16 7.32
CA ARG A 74 -10.05 15.35 8.10
C ARG A 74 -8.67 15.86 7.65
N LEU A 75 -7.74 14.97 7.31
CA LEU A 75 -6.44 15.35 6.77
C LEU A 75 -6.59 15.99 5.38
N ALA A 76 -7.41 15.42 4.50
CA ALA A 76 -7.71 15.97 3.18
C ALA A 76 -8.35 17.37 3.27
N GLU A 77 -9.31 17.55 4.16
CA GLU A 77 -9.98 18.83 4.42
C GLU A 77 -9.01 19.88 4.98
N SER A 78 -7.91 19.47 5.61
CA SER A 78 -6.84 20.39 6.07
C SER A 78 -5.89 20.83 4.95
N GLY A 79 -6.06 20.32 3.72
CA GLY A 79 -5.33 20.72 2.53
C GLY A 79 -4.24 19.75 2.06
N THR A 80 -4.11 18.57 2.68
CA THR A 80 -3.18 17.53 2.22
C THR A 80 -3.87 16.65 1.18
N ALA A 81 -3.31 16.54 -0.04
CA ALA A 81 -3.82 15.62 -1.05
C ALA A 81 -3.55 14.17 -0.63
N ILE A 82 -4.54 13.28 -0.77
CA ILE A 82 -4.39 11.88 -0.37
C ILE A 82 -4.56 10.98 -1.58
N TYR A 83 -3.62 10.04 -1.72
CA TYR A 83 -3.61 9.06 -2.79
C TYR A 83 -3.51 7.65 -2.22
N LEU A 84 -4.39 6.76 -2.66
CA LEU A 84 -4.39 5.34 -2.31
C LEU A 84 -3.98 4.52 -3.53
N MET A 85 -3.24 3.45 -3.31
CA MET A 85 -2.89 2.47 -4.34
C MET A 85 -3.23 1.07 -3.80
N HIS A 86 -3.61 0.16 -4.66
CA HIS A 86 -3.86 -1.22 -4.26
C HIS A 86 -2.59 -1.98 -3.92
N GLY A 87 -2.60 -2.72 -2.82
CA GLY A 87 -1.69 -3.81 -2.55
C GLY A 87 -2.29 -5.18 -2.91
N ASN A 88 -1.62 -6.22 -2.48
CA ASN A 88 -2.10 -7.60 -2.68
C ASN A 88 -3.12 -8.05 -1.62
N ARG A 89 -3.31 -7.26 -0.56
CA ARG A 89 -4.28 -7.52 0.52
C ARG A 89 -5.59 -6.77 0.31
N ASP A 90 -5.56 -5.64 -0.35
CA ASP A 90 -6.66 -4.70 -0.45
C ASP A 90 -7.03 -4.32 -1.91
N PHE A 91 -6.80 -5.25 -2.84
CA PHE A 91 -7.06 -5.08 -4.27
C PHE A 91 -8.56 -4.92 -4.64
N LEU A 92 -9.48 -5.13 -3.70
CA LEU A 92 -10.92 -4.86 -3.85
C LEU A 92 -11.35 -3.50 -3.29
N LEU A 93 -10.40 -2.68 -2.81
CA LEU A 93 -10.67 -1.31 -2.39
C LEU A 93 -11.10 -0.50 -3.62
N GLY A 94 -12.25 0.14 -3.52
CA GLY A 94 -12.87 0.83 -4.63
C GLY A 94 -12.96 2.35 -4.47
N ASP A 95 -13.60 2.96 -5.45
CA ASP A 95 -13.78 4.42 -5.51
C ASP A 95 -14.65 4.96 -4.38
N ASP A 96 -15.61 4.16 -3.88
CA ASP A 96 -16.50 4.59 -2.79
C ASP A 96 -15.71 4.75 -1.48
N TYR A 97 -14.77 3.83 -1.18
CA TYR A 97 -13.89 3.99 -0.03
C TYR A 97 -12.92 5.14 -0.20
N ALA A 98 -12.28 5.26 -1.37
CA ALA A 98 -11.41 6.39 -1.67
C ALA A 98 -12.15 7.73 -1.52
N ALA A 99 -13.37 7.83 -2.03
CA ALA A 99 -14.23 8.99 -1.85
C ALA A 99 -14.57 9.24 -0.38
N ALA A 100 -14.84 8.19 0.41
CA ALA A 100 -15.07 8.31 1.85
C ALA A 100 -13.85 8.90 2.59
N CYS A 101 -12.65 8.57 2.17
CA CYS A 101 -11.38 9.12 2.68
C CYS A 101 -11.08 10.55 2.20
N GLY A 102 -11.75 11.06 1.17
CA GLY A 102 -11.33 12.27 0.45
C GLY A 102 -10.05 12.06 -0.35
N ALA A 103 -9.81 10.85 -0.82
CA ALA A 103 -8.61 10.40 -1.50
C ALA A 103 -8.88 10.14 -3.00
N THR A 104 -7.79 10.06 -3.76
CA THR A 104 -7.79 9.58 -5.15
C THR A 104 -7.15 8.20 -5.22
N LEU A 105 -7.83 7.25 -5.86
CA LEU A 105 -7.28 5.92 -6.10
C LEU A 105 -6.36 5.95 -7.33
N LEU A 106 -5.11 5.53 -7.15
CA LEU A 106 -4.11 5.49 -8.21
C LEU A 106 -3.99 4.08 -8.81
N PRO A 107 -3.77 3.97 -10.13
CA PRO A 107 -3.35 2.71 -10.71
C PRO A 107 -1.97 2.29 -10.21
N ASP A 108 -1.69 0.99 -10.22
CA ASP A 108 -0.37 0.40 -9.97
C ASP A 108 0.14 -0.23 -11.28
N PRO A 109 1.19 0.31 -11.90
CA PRO A 109 2.06 1.44 -11.49
C PRO A 109 1.49 2.84 -11.79
N SER A 110 2.04 3.87 -11.13
CA SER A 110 1.79 5.29 -11.44
C SER A 110 3.07 6.09 -11.50
N VAL A 111 3.21 6.94 -12.53
CA VAL A 111 4.27 7.95 -12.57
C VAL A 111 3.71 9.26 -12.04
N VAL A 112 4.34 9.82 -11.03
CA VAL A 112 4.00 11.11 -10.44
C VAL A 112 5.15 12.10 -10.62
N GLU A 113 4.84 13.38 -10.64
CA GLU A 113 5.84 14.44 -10.64
C GLU A 113 5.85 15.11 -9.27
N ILE A 114 6.99 15.05 -8.59
CA ILE A 114 7.19 15.66 -7.27
C ILE A 114 8.48 16.48 -7.34
N ASP A 115 8.36 17.77 -7.09
CA ASP A 115 9.48 18.73 -7.16
C ASP A 115 10.25 18.65 -8.50
N GLY A 116 9.53 18.54 -9.62
CA GLY A 116 10.09 18.43 -10.97
C GLY A 116 10.78 17.10 -11.28
N GLN A 117 10.70 16.12 -10.37
CA GLN A 117 11.23 14.78 -10.59
C GLN A 117 10.11 13.79 -10.91
N ARG A 118 10.26 13.04 -11.99
CA ARG A 118 9.36 11.93 -12.31
C ARG A 118 9.73 10.71 -11.48
N ILE A 119 8.78 10.22 -10.71
CA ILE A 119 8.95 9.10 -9.78
C ILE A 119 7.92 8.03 -10.12
N LEU A 120 8.37 6.79 -10.26
CA LEU A 120 7.49 5.63 -10.39
C LEU A 120 7.07 5.13 -9.01
N LEU A 121 5.79 5.09 -8.76
CA LEU A 121 5.19 4.53 -7.56
C LEU A 121 4.55 3.19 -7.90
N MET A 122 4.81 2.20 -7.07
CA MET A 122 4.24 0.85 -7.18
C MET A 122 3.95 0.30 -5.78
N HIS A 123 3.02 -0.65 -5.68
CA HIS A 123 2.99 -1.47 -4.47
C HIS A 123 4.26 -2.34 -4.41
N GLY A 124 4.61 -3.02 -5.49
CA GLY A 124 5.85 -3.77 -5.62
C GLY A 124 5.67 -5.27 -5.83
N ASP A 125 4.49 -5.81 -5.58
CA ASP A 125 4.16 -7.22 -5.74
C ASP A 125 4.36 -7.74 -7.17
N SER A 126 4.13 -6.91 -8.18
CA SER A 126 4.35 -7.24 -9.58
C SER A 126 5.82 -7.39 -9.96
N LEU A 127 6.74 -6.91 -9.13
CA LEU A 127 8.18 -7.02 -9.34
C LEU A 127 8.75 -8.37 -8.87
N CYS A 128 8.00 -9.16 -8.10
CA CYS A 128 8.42 -10.46 -7.54
C CYS A 128 8.17 -11.60 -8.54
N THR A 129 8.69 -11.47 -9.76
CA THR A 129 8.36 -12.36 -10.89
C THR A 129 8.88 -13.79 -10.76
N ARG A 130 9.80 -14.07 -9.81
CA ARG A 130 10.29 -15.42 -9.51
C ARG A 130 9.26 -16.26 -8.75
N ASP A 131 8.29 -15.63 -8.09
CA ASP A 131 7.18 -16.33 -7.45
C ASP A 131 6.04 -16.59 -8.45
N GLU A 132 6.24 -17.58 -9.31
CA GLU A 132 5.29 -17.92 -10.37
C GLU A 132 3.89 -18.23 -9.83
N ALA A 133 3.79 -18.88 -8.68
CA ALA A 133 2.51 -19.21 -8.04
C ALA A 133 1.79 -17.95 -7.58
N TYR A 134 2.52 -17.01 -6.98
CA TYR A 134 1.97 -15.70 -6.62
C TYR A 134 1.56 -14.89 -7.85
N MET A 135 2.40 -14.85 -8.90
CA MET A 135 2.10 -14.12 -10.14
C MET A 135 0.85 -14.65 -10.84
N ALA A 136 0.63 -15.97 -10.82
CA ALA A 136 -0.60 -16.57 -11.34
C ALA A 136 -1.83 -16.13 -10.53
N PHE A 137 -1.73 -16.14 -9.20
CA PHE A 137 -2.79 -15.63 -8.31
C PHE A 137 -3.03 -14.13 -8.53
N ARG A 138 -1.97 -13.32 -8.63
CA ARG A 138 -2.07 -11.89 -8.89
C ARG A 138 -2.83 -11.60 -10.19
N ALA A 139 -2.50 -12.32 -11.26
CA ALA A 139 -3.19 -12.16 -12.54
C ALA A 139 -4.70 -12.44 -12.41
N GLN A 140 -5.09 -13.47 -11.63
CA GLN A 140 -6.48 -13.77 -11.34
C GLN A 140 -7.13 -12.68 -10.46
N ALA A 141 -6.48 -12.28 -9.35
CA ALA A 141 -7.00 -11.32 -8.40
C ALA A 141 -7.19 -9.90 -8.99
N ARG A 142 -6.43 -9.57 -10.04
CA ARG A 142 -6.53 -8.30 -10.78
C ARG A 142 -7.46 -8.40 -12.00
N ASP A 143 -8.04 -9.57 -12.30
CA ASP A 143 -9.06 -9.69 -13.36
C ASP A 143 -10.38 -9.06 -12.91
N PRO A 144 -10.90 -8.03 -13.62
CA PRO A 144 -12.14 -7.37 -13.24
C PRO A 144 -13.35 -8.30 -13.18
N ARG A 145 -13.33 -9.39 -13.97
CA ARG A 145 -14.42 -10.38 -13.98
C ARG A 145 -14.41 -11.20 -12.69
N TRP A 146 -13.23 -11.60 -12.25
CA TRP A 146 -13.07 -12.32 -10.99
C TRP A 146 -13.43 -11.41 -9.80
N GLN A 147 -12.98 -10.15 -9.81
CA GLN A 147 -13.35 -9.17 -8.77
C GLN A 147 -14.87 -8.96 -8.71
N ALA A 148 -15.53 -8.81 -9.86
CA ALA A 148 -16.99 -8.66 -9.92
C ALA A 148 -17.73 -9.89 -9.35
N GLN A 149 -17.21 -11.12 -9.60
CA GLN A 149 -17.77 -12.35 -9.02
C GLN A 149 -17.64 -12.35 -7.50
N ILE A 150 -16.48 -11.97 -6.95
CA ILE A 150 -16.27 -11.89 -5.51
C ILE A 150 -17.18 -10.83 -4.89
N LEU A 151 -17.25 -9.63 -5.46
CA LEU A 151 -18.07 -8.54 -4.94
C LEU A 151 -19.57 -8.84 -5.00
N ALA A 152 -20.01 -9.76 -5.87
CA ALA A 152 -21.39 -10.23 -5.91
C ALA A 152 -21.74 -11.26 -4.80
N MET A 153 -20.73 -11.79 -4.10
CA MET A 153 -20.94 -12.72 -2.99
C MET A 153 -21.41 -11.97 -1.73
N PRO A 154 -22.18 -12.61 -0.84
CA PRO A 154 -22.47 -12.05 0.49
C PRO A 154 -21.20 -11.75 1.28
N ILE A 155 -21.20 -10.67 2.06
CA ILE A 155 -20.04 -10.24 2.87
C ILE A 155 -19.45 -11.38 3.74
N PRO A 156 -20.24 -12.22 4.45
CA PRO A 156 -19.69 -13.32 5.24
C PRO A 156 -18.89 -14.34 4.41
N GLU A 157 -19.33 -14.60 3.17
CA GLU A 157 -18.62 -15.51 2.25
C GLU A 157 -17.31 -14.89 1.76
N ARG A 158 -17.30 -13.58 1.48
CA ARG A 158 -16.08 -12.84 1.12
C ARG A 158 -15.06 -12.83 2.26
N LEU A 159 -15.52 -12.65 3.50
CA LEU A 159 -14.67 -12.74 4.69
C LEU A 159 -14.07 -14.14 4.86
N ALA A 160 -14.86 -15.19 4.64
CA ALA A 160 -14.36 -16.56 4.70
C ALA A 160 -13.32 -16.83 3.60
N LEU A 161 -13.59 -16.38 2.38
CA LEU A 161 -12.65 -16.49 1.26
C LEU A 161 -11.34 -15.75 1.54
N ALA A 162 -11.41 -14.51 2.05
CA ALA A 162 -10.22 -13.72 2.38
C ALA A 162 -9.35 -14.45 3.43
N ARG A 163 -9.95 -15.02 4.47
CA ARG A 163 -9.23 -15.86 5.46
C ARG A 163 -8.57 -17.06 4.80
N GLN A 164 -9.29 -17.79 3.97
CA GLN A 164 -8.76 -18.98 3.28
C GLN A 164 -7.58 -18.64 2.36
N LEU A 165 -7.67 -17.54 1.61
CA LEU A 165 -6.57 -17.08 0.74
C LEU A 165 -5.33 -16.69 1.56
N ARG A 166 -5.54 -16.06 2.71
CA ARG A 166 -4.48 -15.67 3.63
C ARG A 166 -3.76 -16.88 4.24
N ASP A 167 -4.52 -17.86 4.73
CA ASP A 167 -3.95 -19.09 5.32
C ASP A 167 -3.06 -19.81 4.30
N ARG A 168 -3.56 -19.95 3.06
CA ARG A 168 -2.78 -20.54 1.96
C ARG A 168 -1.52 -19.75 1.62
N SER A 169 -1.59 -18.41 1.64
CA SER A 169 -0.43 -17.55 1.40
C SER A 169 0.62 -17.70 2.52
N GLY A 170 0.18 -17.75 3.78
CA GLY A 170 1.06 -17.97 4.93
C GLY A 170 1.80 -19.31 4.87
N GLU A 171 1.09 -20.41 4.57
CA GLU A 171 1.68 -21.73 4.39
C GLU A 171 2.64 -21.78 3.20
N ALA A 172 2.30 -21.13 2.08
CA ALA A 172 3.15 -21.08 0.91
C ALA A 172 4.44 -20.28 1.19
N ASN A 173 4.34 -19.14 1.87
CA ASN A 173 5.47 -18.27 2.13
C ASN A 173 6.45 -18.88 3.18
N SER A 174 5.96 -19.65 4.15
CA SER A 174 6.83 -20.31 5.15
C SER A 174 7.82 -21.31 4.53
N ASN A 175 7.54 -21.78 3.32
CA ASN A 175 8.36 -22.77 2.61
C ASN A 175 9.19 -22.19 1.46
N LYS A 176 9.09 -20.87 1.19
CA LYS A 176 9.82 -20.23 0.09
C LYS A 176 11.14 -19.64 0.56
N ALA A 177 12.15 -19.72 -0.30
CA ALA A 177 13.40 -19.00 -0.08
C ALA A 177 13.18 -17.49 -0.14
N GLU A 178 13.92 -16.74 0.68
CA GLU A 178 13.75 -15.28 0.80
C GLU A 178 13.96 -14.50 -0.51
N ASP A 179 14.82 -15.04 -1.39
CA ASP A 179 15.12 -14.43 -2.69
C ASP A 179 14.00 -14.61 -3.72
N ILE A 180 13.13 -15.60 -3.53
CA ILE A 180 11.92 -15.80 -4.36
C ILE A 180 10.87 -14.73 -4.04
N MET A 181 10.81 -14.32 -2.77
CA MET A 181 9.85 -13.32 -2.28
C MET A 181 10.34 -11.87 -2.47
N ASP A 182 11.56 -11.66 -2.96
CA ASP A 182 12.08 -10.33 -3.26
C ASP A 182 11.85 -9.95 -4.73
N VAL A 183 11.98 -8.66 -5.02
CA VAL A 183 11.85 -8.16 -6.38
C VAL A 183 12.92 -8.75 -7.30
N THR A 184 12.55 -9.04 -8.54
CA THR A 184 13.49 -9.48 -9.57
C THR A 184 14.26 -8.27 -10.11
N PRO A 185 15.61 -8.22 -10.01
CA PRO A 185 16.37 -7.04 -10.42
C PRO A 185 16.13 -6.61 -11.87
N ASP A 186 16.07 -7.56 -12.80
CA ASP A 186 15.84 -7.25 -14.21
C ASP A 186 14.45 -6.67 -14.45
N GLU A 187 13.44 -7.06 -13.65
CA GLU A 187 12.10 -6.52 -13.73
C GLU A 187 12.05 -5.08 -13.21
N VAL A 188 12.80 -4.76 -12.15
CA VAL A 188 12.97 -3.37 -11.66
C VAL A 188 13.54 -2.49 -12.77
N VAL A 189 14.63 -2.92 -13.43
CA VAL A 189 15.24 -2.19 -14.55
C VAL A 189 14.24 -2.03 -15.70
N ARG A 190 13.53 -3.10 -16.07
CA ARG A 190 12.55 -3.09 -17.16
C ARG A 190 11.44 -2.05 -16.91
N VAL A 191 10.82 -2.05 -15.75
CA VAL A 191 9.71 -1.13 -15.47
C VAL A 191 10.17 0.32 -15.37
N MET A 192 11.34 0.58 -14.78
CA MET A 192 11.89 1.93 -14.71
C MET A 192 12.22 2.47 -16.12
N HIS A 193 12.78 1.64 -16.98
CA HIS A 193 13.06 1.97 -18.37
C HIS A 193 11.78 2.23 -19.18
N GLU A 194 10.78 1.36 -19.05
CA GLU A 194 9.48 1.49 -19.73
C GLU A 194 8.78 2.81 -19.39
N HIS A 195 8.86 3.23 -18.13
CA HIS A 195 8.23 4.48 -17.68
C HIS A 195 9.14 5.72 -17.81
N GLY A 196 10.40 5.55 -18.24
CA GLY A 196 11.36 6.65 -18.42
C GLY A 196 11.62 7.40 -17.12
N VAL A 197 11.90 6.66 -16.03
CA VAL A 197 12.16 7.21 -14.70
C VAL A 197 13.48 6.70 -14.13
N THR A 198 14.12 7.50 -13.28
CA THR A 198 15.34 7.11 -12.55
C THR A 198 15.10 6.89 -11.06
N THR A 199 13.88 7.06 -10.60
CA THR A 199 13.50 6.81 -9.20
C THR A 199 12.25 5.93 -9.16
N LEU A 200 12.35 4.81 -8.43
CA LEU A 200 11.25 3.91 -8.11
C LEU A 200 11.05 3.88 -6.60
N ILE A 201 9.81 3.99 -6.14
CA ILE A 201 9.42 3.83 -4.73
C ILE A 201 8.34 2.75 -4.65
N HIS A 202 8.53 1.78 -3.75
CA HIS A 202 7.56 0.70 -3.55
C HIS A 202 7.59 0.13 -2.12
N GLY A 203 6.61 -0.69 -1.77
CA GLY A 203 6.47 -1.46 -0.53
C GLY A 203 6.62 -2.96 -0.74
N HIS A 204 5.66 -3.72 -0.23
CA HIS A 204 5.41 -5.16 -0.41
C HIS A 204 6.45 -6.10 0.20
N THR A 205 7.74 -5.88 -0.03
CA THR A 205 8.79 -6.82 0.40
C THR A 205 9.15 -6.70 1.87
N HIS A 206 8.69 -5.65 2.55
CA HIS A 206 8.99 -5.36 3.96
C HIS A 206 10.50 -5.27 4.26
N ARG A 207 11.31 -4.86 3.25
CA ARG A 207 12.77 -4.75 3.34
C ARG A 207 13.21 -3.31 3.13
N PRO A 208 12.97 -2.44 4.12
CA PRO A 208 13.21 -1.01 3.95
C PRO A 208 14.68 -0.71 3.64
N ALA A 209 14.91 -0.12 2.49
CA ALA A 209 16.26 0.20 2.02
C ALA A 209 16.25 1.24 0.89
N LEU A 210 17.36 1.94 0.72
CA LEU A 210 17.68 2.71 -0.46
C LEU A 210 18.74 1.95 -1.27
N HIS A 211 18.39 1.57 -2.49
CA HIS A 211 19.27 0.87 -3.41
C HIS A 211 19.73 1.83 -4.52
N PRO A 212 20.98 2.32 -4.46
CA PRO A 212 21.55 3.03 -5.60
C PRO A 212 21.76 2.05 -6.76
N MET A 213 21.48 2.50 -7.96
CA MET A 213 21.63 1.71 -9.18
C MET A 213 22.02 2.61 -10.36
N GLU A 214 22.29 2.03 -11.49
CA GLU A 214 22.53 2.73 -12.74
C GLU A 214 21.53 2.25 -13.79
N LEU A 215 20.96 3.17 -14.54
CA LEU A 215 20.04 2.90 -15.63
C LEU A 215 20.54 3.68 -16.86
N ASP A 216 20.92 2.96 -17.92
CA ASP A 216 21.44 3.53 -19.16
C ASP A 216 22.62 4.53 -18.97
N GLY A 217 23.52 4.21 -18.04
CA GLY A 217 24.65 5.08 -17.71
C GLY A 217 24.30 6.30 -16.86
N GLN A 218 23.06 6.39 -16.37
CA GLN A 218 22.60 7.46 -15.49
C GLN A 218 22.37 6.96 -14.06
N PRO A 219 22.71 7.77 -13.04
CA PRO A 219 22.37 7.43 -11.66
C PRO A 219 20.85 7.25 -11.48
N ALA A 220 20.48 6.12 -10.90
CA ALA A 220 19.10 5.78 -10.58
C ALA A 220 19.02 5.22 -9.15
N ARG A 221 17.81 5.07 -8.63
CA ARG A 221 17.59 4.56 -7.28
C ARG A 221 16.24 3.89 -7.13
N ARG A 222 16.22 2.86 -6.30
CA ARG A 222 15.01 2.20 -5.82
C ARG A 222 14.93 2.38 -4.30
N LEU A 223 13.79 2.86 -3.81
CA LEU A 223 13.51 2.99 -2.39
C LEU A 223 12.39 2.01 -2.02
N VAL A 224 12.59 1.29 -0.95
CA VAL A 224 11.65 0.30 -0.43
C VAL A 224 11.14 0.75 0.92
N LEU A 225 9.81 0.80 1.09
CA LEU A 225 9.16 1.04 2.36
C LEU A 225 9.17 -0.24 3.22
N GLY A 226 9.16 -0.06 4.53
CA GLY A 226 8.96 -1.16 5.48
C GLY A 226 7.50 -1.28 5.91
N ASP A 227 7.16 -2.45 6.45
CA ASP A 227 5.89 -2.72 7.09
C ASP A 227 5.74 -2.00 8.43
N TRP A 228 4.50 -1.67 8.77
CA TRP A 228 4.20 -1.10 10.08
C TRP A 228 4.00 -2.20 11.11
N GLN A 229 4.61 -2.01 12.27
CA GLN A 229 4.60 -2.92 13.40
C GLN A 229 4.02 -2.21 14.63
N PRO A 230 3.57 -2.88 15.70
CA PRO A 230 2.95 -2.23 16.86
C PRO A 230 3.73 -1.09 17.49
N THR A 231 5.06 -1.07 17.32
CA THR A 231 5.95 -0.07 17.92
C THR A 231 6.65 0.84 16.93
N LYS A 232 6.50 0.59 15.62
CA LYS A 232 7.28 1.26 14.59
C LYS A 232 6.52 1.41 13.28
N GLY A 233 6.54 2.63 12.69
CA GLY A 233 6.12 2.90 11.33
C GLY A 233 7.29 3.26 10.42
N TRP A 234 7.07 3.21 9.11
CA TRP A 234 8.01 3.61 8.08
C TRP A 234 7.41 4.67 7.18
N GLU A 235 8.22 5.65 6.78
CA GLU A 235 7.86 6.60 5.73
C GLU A 235 9.04 6.90 4.81
N ILE A 236 8.73 7.27 3.57
CA ILE A 236 9.63 8.04 2.72
C ILE A 236 9.11 9.46 2.67
N ARG A 237 10.01 10.42 2.96
CA ARG A 237 9.70 11.84 2.89
C ARG A 237 10.48 12.47 1.75
N LEU A 238 9.77 13.19 0.89
CA LEU A 238 10.31 14.00 -0.19
C LEU A 238 10.12 15.47 0.18
N GLU A 239 11.22 16.24 0.15
CA GLU A 239 11.23 17.68 0.42
C GLU A 239 11.94 18.39 -0.73
N ALA A 240 11.44 19.54 -1.14
CA ALA A 240 12.00 20.30 -2.25
C ALA A 240 13.50 20.52 -2.08
N GLY A 241 14.28 20.17 -3.12
CA GLY A 241 15.73 20.33 -3.13
C GLY A 241 16.51 19.40 -2.19
N GLN A 242 15.87 18.40 -1.57
CA GLN A 242 16.50 17.42 -0.71
C GLN A 242 16.43 16.01 -1.33
N PRO A 243 17.41 15.14 -1.07
CA PRO A 243 17.26 13.73 -1.45
C PRO A 243 16.13 13.08 -0.65
N PRO A 244 15.45 12.05 -1.23
CA PRO A 244 14.46 11.27 -0.52
C PRO A 244 15.01 10.69 0.79
N LYS A 245 14.24 10.78 1.87
CA LYS A 245 14.60 10.27 3.18
C LYS A 245 13.69 9.10 3.55
N LEU A 246 14.25 7.89 3.57
CA LEU A 246 13.61 6.73 4.19
C LEU A 246 13.92 6.75 5.68
N ARG A 247 12.91 6.65 6.51
CA ARG A 247 13.06 6.60 7.97
C ARG A 247 12.01 5.73 8.63
N ASP A 248 12.39 5.13 9.74
CA ASP A 248 11.45 4.59 10.72
C ASP A 248 11.16 5.64 11.81
N PHE A 249 10.05 5.44 12.49
CA PHE A 249 9.66 6.27 13.63
C PHE A 249 8.84 5.43 14.63
N PRO A 250 8.93 5.75 15.93
CA PRO A 250 8.16 5.03 16.92
C PRO A 250 6.68 5.34 16.75
N LEU A 251 5.83 4.31 16.84
CA LEU A 251 4.41 4.48 17.04
C LEU A 251 4.16 4.70 18.53
N SER A 252 3.68 5.88 18.88
CA SER A 252 3.19 6.15 20.24
C SER A 252 1.69 5.84 20.26
N ALA A 253 1.32 4.92 21.16
CA ALA A 253 -0.07 4.70 21.51
C ALA A 253 -0.66 5.91 22.23
#